data_bea828e89ba8afc4a6e7c84452cbf333
#
_entry.id   bea828e89ba8afc4a6e7c84452cbf333
#
_cell.length_a   1.000
_cell.length_b   1.000
_cell.length_c   1.000
_cell.angle_alpha   90.00
_cell.angle_beta   90.00
_cell.angle_gamma   90.00
#
_symmetry.space_group_name_H-M   'P 1'
#
loop_
_entity.id
_entity.type
_entity.pdbx_description
1 polymer ?
#
loop_
_entity_poly.entity_id
_entity_poly.type
_entity_poly.pdbx_seq_one_letter_code
_entity_poly.pdbx_strand_id
1 'polypeptide(L)'
;MAYESFRPEILAKELMVGRGRDCVFKNLTYKGPILGEITKKGDVLHIAGVGRPTVRDYIPGEDITLEQKASHNQDLYITEAKYVNVEVDRVDKAQAQGEVFGVEVREAKKALAQTLDEYIAGFHTQAGNTIENTNCTSATILSTLAEAEQALLEADVPFEEERFLVISPAIYTKLVLGKIVFQQGNADVFGKGFKGSYLNFGVYVSNSIKRTGDVHHCMAFTRQAIALAEQIPASMIERYKPEKTFADAFKVLHLYGGTVIRPAELIRVDLTTAEETAI
;
A
#
# COMPACT_ATOMS: atom_id res chain seq x y z
N MET A 1 37.93 -2.95 46.40
CA MET A 1 37.49 -2.69 45.03
C MET A 1 37.31 -4.03 44.35
N ALA A 2 36.07 -4.48 44.29
CA ALA A 2 35.73 -5.76 43.72
C ALA A 2 35.68 -5.62 42.18
N TYR A 3 36.46 -6.41 41.49
CA TYR A 3 36.28 -6.65 40.07
C TYR A 3 35.04 -7.54 39.92
N GLU A 4 33.86 -6.93 39.97
CA GLU A 4 32.63 -7.63 39.62
C GLU A 4 32.61 -7.83 38.11
N SER A 5 32.89 -9.09 37.80
CA SER A 5 32.40 -9.86 36.69
C SER A 5 32.59 -9.26 35.28
N PHE A 6 33.72 -9.50 34.67
CA PHE A 6 33.74 -9.85 33.25
C PHE A 6 33.05 -11.21 33.06
N ARG A 7 31.74 -11.26 33.20
CA ARG A 7 30.95 -12.34 32.60
C ARG A 7 30.69 -11.89 31.17
N PRO A 8 31.27 -12.54 30.16
CA PRO A 8 30.76 -12.36 28.80
C PRO A 8 29.31 -12.84 28.84
N GLU A 9 28.36 -11.92 28.79
CA GLU A 9 27.01 -12.25 28.47
C GLU A 9 27.06 -12.96 27.10
N ILE A 10 26.61 -14.20 27.07
CA ILE A 10 26.49 -14.95 25.83
C ILE A 10 25.35 -14.30 25.09
N LEU A 11 25.68 -13.24 24.32
CA LEU A 11 24.76 -12.68 23.37
C LEU A 11 24.37 -13.80 22.41
N ALA A 12 23.06 -14.04 22.29
CA ALA A 12 22.53 -15.05 21.40
C ALA A 12 23.13 -14.89 20.01
N LYS A 13 23.62 -15.96 19.40
CA LYS A 13 24.25 -15.96 18.08
C LYS A 13 23.38 -15.39 16.96
N GLU A 14 22.09 -15.28 17.20
CA GLU A 14 21.10 -14.69 16.27
C GLU A 14 20.56 -13.40 16.88
N LEU A 15 20.91 -12.27 16.28
CA LEU A 15 20.23 -11.02 16.52
C LEU A 15 18.77 -11.16 16.11
N MET A 16 17.85 -10.89 17.06
CA MET A 16 16.43 -10.84 16.73
C MET A 16 16.19 -9.68 15.76
N VAL A 17 15.89 -10.03 14.52
CA VAL A 17 15.41 -9.06 13.51
C VAL A 17 14.02 -8.62 13.92
N GLY A 18 13.79 -7.31 14.02
CA GLY A 18 12.47 -6.76 14.30
C GLY A 18 11.44 -7.31 13.31
N ARG A 19 10.27 -7.70 13.79
CA ARG A 19 9.15 -8.15 12.94
C ARG A 19 8.37 -6.93 12.48
N GLY A 20 8.83 -6.28 11.40
CA GLY A 20 8.07 -5.23 10.75
C GLY A 20 6.81 -5.78 10.06
N ARG A 21 5.82 -4.90 9.83
CA ARG A 21 4.62 -5.25 9.06
C ARG A 21 4.99 -5.54 7.61
N ASP A 22 4.31 -6.48 6.99
CA ASP A 22 4.41 -6.69 5.56
C ASP A 22 3.67 -5.57 4.81
N CYS A 23 4.30 -5.07 3.75
CA CYS A 23 3.72 -4.04 2.88
C CYS A 23 2.84 -4.70 1.83
N VAL A 24 1.62 -4.22 1.72
CA VAL A 24 0.58 -4.78 0.86
C VAL A 24 0.25 -3.82 -0.28
N PHE A 25 -0.06 -2.57 0.02
CA PHE A 25 -0.57 -1.59 -0.94
C PHE A 25 0.39 -1.30 -2.09
N LYS A 26 1.69 -1.23 -1.82
CA LYS A 26 2.72 -0.96 -2.84
C LYS A 26 2.61 -1.88 -4.08
N ASN A 27 2.22 -3.14 -3.88
CA ASN A 27 2.14 -4.12 -4.96
C ASN A 27 0.81 -4.09 -5.71
N LEU A 28 -0.20 -3.44 -5.13
CA LEU A 28 -1.55 -3.35 -5.67
C LEU A 28 -1.78 -2.06 -6.49
N THR A 29 -0.83 -1.12 -6.45
CA THR A 29 -0.90 0.15 -7.16
C THR A 29 -0.34 0.05 -8.58
N TYR A 30 -0.79 0.95 -9.46
CA TYR A 30 -0.31 1.07 -10.82
C TYR A 30 1.10 1.68 -10.85
N LYS A 31 2.01 0.97 -11.52
CA LYS A 31 3.42 1.35 -11.71
C LYS A 31 3.78 1.46 -13.20
N GLY A 32 2.79 1.71 -14.05
CA GLY A 32 2.94 1.72 -15.50
C GLY A 32 3.95 2.74 -16.02
N PRO A 33 4.22 2.78 -17.34
CA PRO A 33 5.13 3.73 -17.95
C PRO A 33 4.58 5.13 -17.74
N ILE A 34 5.14 5.80 -16.74
CA ILE A 34 4.87 7.20 -16.45
C ILE A 34 5.70 7.98 -17.43
N LEU A 35 5.06 8.76 -18.30
CA LEU A 35 5.71 9.59 -19.29
C LEU A 35 6.48 10.72 -18.61
N GLY A 36 7.80 10.62 -18.60
CA GLY A 36 8.71 11.63 -18.08
C GLY A 36 9.90 11.02 -17.33
N GLU A 37 11.09 11.56 -17.54
CA GLU A 37 12.24 11.26 -16.69
C GLU A 37 12.16 12.09 -15.42
N ILE A 38 12.06 11.42 -14.29
CA ILE A 38 12.10 12.06 -12.99
C ILE A 38 13.58 12.34 -12.67
N THR A 39 14.00 13.59 -12.82
CA THR A 39 15.38 13.99 -12.55
C THR A 39 15.56 14.72 -11.23
N LYS A 40 14.53 15.42 -10.73
CA LYS A 40 14.63 16.23 -9.51
C LYS A 40 13.40 16.10 -8.61
N LYS A 41 13.57 16.38 -7.32
CA LYS A 41 12.46 16.53 -6.37
C LYS A 41 11.55 17.68 -6.85
N GLY A 42 10.25 17.41 -6.94
CA GLY A 42 9.26 18.38 -7.43
C GLY A 42 8.94 18.26 -8.91
N ASP A 43 9.55 17.30 -9.62
CA ASP A 43 9.15 17.00 -11.00
C ASP A 43 7.70 16.49 -11.04
N VAL A 44 7.01 16.91 -12.07
CA VAL A 44 5.60 16.57 -12.32
C VAL A 44 5.56 15.50 -13.39
N LEU A 45 4.90 14.41 -13.08
CA LEU A 45 4.64 13.34 -14.03
C LEU A 45 3.25 13.51 -14.61
N HIS A 46 3.18 13.66 -15.91
CA HIS A 46 1.92 13.80 -16.62
C HIS A 46 1.36 12.43 -17.01
N ILE A 47 0.20 12.10 -16.47
CA ILE A 47 -0.53 10.88 -16.83
C ILE A 47 -1.57 11.29 -17.87
N ALA A 48 -1.32 10.96 -19.13
CA ALA A 48 -2.23 11.28 -20.21
C ALA A 48 -3.43 10.32 -20.21
N GLY A 49 -4.62 10.87 -20.03
CA GLY A 49 -5.89 10.16 -20.18
C GLY A 49 -6.58 10.54 -21.49
N VAL A 50 -7.10 9.55 -22.21
CA VAL A 50 -7.93 9.78 -23.41
C VAL A 50 -9.38 9.53 -23.04
N GLY A 51 -10.23 10.54 -23.20
CA GLY A 51 -11.67 10.43 -22.97
C GLY A 51 -12.34 9.41 -23.90
N ARG A 52 -13.42 8.79 -23.44
CA ARG A 52 -14.23 7.85 -24.25
C ARG A 52 -14.85 8.59 -25.44
N PRO A 53 -14.81 8.05 -26.69
CA PRO A 53 -15.44 8.69 -27.85
C PRO A 53 -16.96 8.62 -27.72
N THR A 54 -17.64 9.64 -28.25
CA THR A 54 -19.10 9.63 -28.39
C THR A 54 -19.49 8.81 -29.62
N VAL A 55 -20.27 7.75 -29.42
CA VAL A 55 -20.85 6.98 -30.51
C VAL A 55 -22.07 7.71 -31.04
N ARG A 56 -22.15 7.90 -32.34
CA ARG A 56 -23.28 8.53 -33.02
C ARG A 56 -23.86 7.58 -34.08
N ASP A 57 -25.16 7.72 -34.33
CA ASP A 57 -25.80 6.97 -35.37
C ASP A 57 -25.37 7.45 -36.75
N TYR A 58 -25.11 6.52 -37.64
CA TYR A 58 -24.80 6.82 -39.05
C TYR A 58 -26.07 6.86 -39.87
N ILE A 59 -26.35 8.02 -40.51
CA ILE A 59 -27.45 8.18 -41.44
C ILE A 59 -26.86 8.33 -42.84
N PRO A 60 -27.15 7.44 -43.79
CA PRO A 60 -26.66 7.55 -45.15
C PRO A 60 -27.08 8.87 -45.82
N GLY A 61 -26.12 9.66 -46.30
CA GLY A 61 -26.34 10.96 -46.94
C GLY A 61 -26.20 12.18 -46.04
N GLU A 62 -25.93 12.01 -44.73
CA GLU A 62 -25.58 13.10 -43.81
C GLU A 62 -24.07 13.18 -43.58
N ASP A 63 -23.57 14.38 -43.39
CA ASP A 63 -22.15 14.63 -43.11
C ASP A 63 -21.77 14.13 -41.72
N ILE A 64 -20.65 13.41 -41.64
CA ILE A 64 -20.09 12.90 -40.40
C ILE A 64 -19.36 14.06 -39.64
N THR A 65 -19.79 14.34 -38.41
CA THR A 65 -19.15 15.36 -37.58
C THR A 65 -17.91 14.81 -36.89
N LEU A 66 -16.78 15.51 -37.04
CA LEU A 66 -15.53 15.18 -36.40
C LEU A 66 -15.55 15.62 -34.92
N GLU A 67 -15.24 14.74 -34.01
CA GLU A 67 -15.11 15.04 -32.58
C GLU A 67 -13.65 15.34 -32.27
N GLN A 68 -13.36 16.53 -31.74
CA GLN A 68 -12.05 16.85 -31.17
C GLN A 68 -12.04 16.45 -29.69
N LYS A 69 -11.23 15.47 -29.35
CA LYS A 69 -11.10 15.01 -27.97
C LYS A 69 -10.18 15.94 -27.18
N ALA A 70 -10.64 16.34 -26.01
CA ALA A 70 -9.77 16.94 -25.01
C ALA A 70 -8.97 15.83 -24.33
N SER A 71 -7.65 15.97 -24.27
CA SER A 71 -6.82 15.11 -23.43
C SER A 71 -6.95 15.56 -21.98
N HIS A 72 -7.32 14.64 -21.08
CA HIS A 72 -7.25 14.88 -19.65
C HIS A 72 -5.85 14.46 -19.18
N ASN A 73 -5.04 15.42 -18.81
CA ASN A 73 -3.77 15.15 -18.15
C ASN A 73 -3.99 15.22 -16.64
N GLN A 74 -3.56 14.20 -15.93
CA GLN A 74 -3.45 14.23 -14.48
C GLN A 74 -2.00 14.33 -14.08
N ASP A 75 -1.71 15.23 -13.15
CA ASP A 75 -0.37 15.48 -12.68
C ASP A 75 -0.10 14.69 -11.41
N LEU A 76 0.99 13.93 -11.41
CA LEU A 76 1.50 13.25 -10.23
C LEU A 76 2.75 13.97 -9.75
N TYR A 77 2.69 14.48 -8.52
CA TYR A 77 3.78 15.20 -7.87
C TYR A 77 4.57 14.27 -6.94
N ILE A 78 5.89 14.34 -6.99
CA ILE A 78 6.75 13.67 -6.03
C ILE A 78 6.99 14.61 -4.86
N THR A 79 6.18 14.44 -3.82
CA THR A 79 6.16 15.34 -2.66
C THR A 79 6.84 14.74 -1.43
N GLU A 80 6.82 13.42 -1.31
CA GLU A 80 7.28 12.74 -0.11
C GLU A 80 8.76 12.39 -0.17
N ALA A 81 9.51 12.85 0.81
CA ALA A 81 10.91 12.51 1.00
C ALA A 81 11.11 12.00 2.44
N LYS A 82 11.41 10.72 2.58
CA LYS A 82 11.68 10.08 3.87
C LYS A 82 13.10 9.56 3.89
N TYR A 83 13.78 9.70 5.02
CA TYR A 83 15.13 9.18 5.18
C TYR A 83 15.27 8.43 6.49
N VAL A 84 16.22 7.51 6.50
CA VAL A 84 16.72 6.85 7.70
C VAL A 84 18.22 7.04 7.72
N ASN A 85 18.75 7.43 8.87
CA ASN A 85 20.17 7.55 9.10
C ASN A 85 20.50 6.86 10.43
N VAL A 86 21.32 5.81 10.38
CA VAL A 86 21.68 4.99 11.53
C VAL A 86 23.19 4.84 11.58
N GLU A 87 23.77 4.99 12.77
CA GLU A 87 25.16 4.68 13.04
C GLU A 87 25.27 3.43 13.91
N VAL A 88 26.30 2.63 13.66
CA VAL A 88 26.64 1.45 14.45
C VAL A 88 28.07 1.62 14.94
N ASP A 89 28.25 1.69 16.25
CA ASP A 89 29.56 1.83 16.85
C ASP A 89 30.43 0.60 16.54
N ARG A 90 31.73 0.84 16.29
CA ARG A 90 32.67 -0.25 16.01
C ARG A 90 32.96 -1.10 17.24
N VAL A 91 32.84 -0.52 18.44
CA VAL A 91 33.01 -1.26 19.68
C VAL A 91 31.88 -2.26 19.83
N ASP A 92 30.64 -1.82 19.63
CA ASP A 92 29.45 -2.69 19.65
C ASP A 92 29.51 -3.77 18.57
N LYS A 93 29.95 -3.38 17.37
CA LYS A 93 30.16 -4.33 16.26
C LYS A 93 31.23 -5.38 16.55
N ALA A 94 32.28 -5.01 17.24
CA ALA A 94 33.34 -5.95 17.63
C ALA A 94 32.93 -6.88 18.78
N GLN A 95 32.04 -6.43 19.66
CA GLN A 95 31.52 -7.19 20.79
C GLN A 95 30.31 -8.08 20.39
N ALA A 96 29.54 -7.68 19.38
CA ALA A 96 28.43 -8.45 18.89
C ALA A 96 28.90 -9.62 18.00
N GLN A 97 28.47 -10.83 18.33
CA GLN A 97 28.74 -12.05 17.51
C GLN A 97 27.83 -12.15 16.27
N GLY A 98 27.50 -11.07 15.62
CA GLY A 98 26.58 -11.09 14.49
C GLY A 98 26.75 -9.92 13.54
N GLU A 99 26.09 -9.99 12.37
CA GLU A 99 26.09 -8.93 11.37
C GLU A 99 25.09 -7.82 11.74
N VAL A 100 25.37 -7.05 12.80
CA VAL A 100 24.51 -5.97 13.32
C VAL A 100 24.15 -4.99 12.21
N PHE A 101 25.14 -4.58 11.42
CA PHE A 101 24.94 -3.62 10.35
C PHE A 101 23.94 -4.10 9.29
N GLY A 102 23.99 -5.38 8.92
CA GLY A 102 23.04 -5.96 7.96
C GLY A 102 21.62 -6.06 8.50
N VAL A 103 21.47 -6.26 9.82
CA VAL A 103 20.16 -6.27 10.49
C VAL A 103 19.56 -4.87 10.48
N GLU A 104 20.32 -3.85 10.88
CA GLU A 104 19.86 -2.44 10.90
C GLU A 104 19.44 -1.95 9.51
N VAL A 105 20.20 -2.31 8.48
CA VAL A 105 19.85 -2.00 7.09
C VAL A 105 18.51 -2.64 6.68
N ARG A 106 18.26 -3.90 7.08
CA ARG A 106 16.98 -4.56 6.79
C ARG A 106 15.81 -3.91 7.49
N GLU A 107 15.99 -3.53 8.76
CA GLU A 107 14.96 -2.83 9.53
C GLU A 107 14.67 -1.44 8.97
N ALA A 108 15.70 -0.68 8.58
CA ALA A 108 15.53 0.62 7.94
C ALA A 108 14.70 0.51 6.63
N LYS A 109 14.98 -0.48 5.80
CA LYS A 109 14.20 -0.72 4.58
C LYS A 109 12.76 -1.06 4.87
N LYS A 110 12.50 -1.90 5.87
CA LYS A 110 11.13 -2.25 6.28
C LYS A 110 10.37 -1.02 6.79
N ALA A 111 11.01 -0.20 7.62
CA ALA A 111 10.40 1.01 8.15
C ALA A 111 9.99 1.98 7.04
N LEU A 112 10.87 2.23 6.05
CA LEU A 112 10.55 3.06 4.91
C LEU A 112 9.43 2.48 4.04
N ALA A 113 9.43 1.17 3.84
CA ALA A 113 8.38 0.50 3.09
C ALA A 113 7.02 0.55 3.81
N GLN A 114 7.01 0.45 5.15
CA GLN A 114 5.79 0.63 5.96
C GLN A 114 5.24 2.06 5.86
N THR A 115 6.13 3.06 5.89
CA THR A 115 5.73 4.46 5.74
C THR A 115 5.09 4.72 4.37
N LEU A 116 5.61 4.09 3.31
CA LEU A 116 5.00 4.14 1.98
C LEU A 116 3.61 3.48 1.97
N ASP A 117 3.47 2.33 2.59
CA ASP A 117 2.18 1.60 2.68
C ASP A 117 1.13 2.43 3.44
N GLU A 118 1.53 3.10 4.52
CA GLU A 118 0.68 4.02 5.27
C GLU A 118 0.31 5.29 4.49
N TYR A 119 1.19 5.77 3.62
CA TYR A 119 0.91 6.87 2.72
C TYR A 119 -0.17 6.51 1.72
N ILE A 120 -0.04 5.34 1.06
CA ILE A 120 -1.04 4.86 0.11
C ILE A 120 -2.38 4.61 0.80
N ALA A 121 -2.38 4.04 2.02
CA ALA A 121 -3.60 3.87 2.81
C ALA A 121 -4.30 5.21 3.13
N GLY A 122 -3.58 6.33 3.11
CA GLY A 122 -4.15 7.67 3.27
C GLY A 122 -5.06 8.12 2.11
N PHE A 123 -4.93 7.52 0.94
CA PHE A 123 -5.78 7.85 -0.22
C PHE A 123 -7.25 7.46 -0.08
N HIS A 124 -7.64 6.76 0.99
CA HIS A 124 -9.05 6.51 1.30
C HIS A 124 -9.89 7.79 1.35
N THR A 125 -9.28 8.95 1.64
CA THR A 125 -9.96 10.26 1.67
C THR A 125 -10.31 10.79 0.28
N GLN A 126 -9.68 10.26 -0.77
CA GLN A 126 -9.89 10.65 -2.17
C GLN A 126 -10.77 9.65 -2.93
N ALA A 127 -11.42 8.74 -2.23
CA ALA A 127 -12.33 7.77 -2.81
C ALA A 127 -13.54 8.47 -3.44
N GLY A 128 -13.96 8.00 -4.61
CA GLY A 128 -15.14 8.54 -5.31
C GLY A 128 -16.45 8.10 -4.66
N ASN A 129 -16.46 6.92 -4.04
CA ASN A 129 -17.60 6.37 -3.31
C ASN A 129 -17.21 5.98 -1.89
N THR A 130 -18.15 6.14 -0.96
CA THR A 130 -18.00 5.71 0.44
C THR A 130 -19.17 4.83 0.83
N ILE A 131 -18.87 3.67 1.40
CA ILE A 131 -19.85 2.73 1.95
C ILE A 131 -19.60 2.64 3.44
N GLU A 132 -20.63 2.85 4.24
CA GLU A 132 -20.53 2.87 5.69
C GLU A 132 -21.31 1.72 6.30
N ASN A 133 -20.69 0.96 7.20
CA ASN A 133 -21.34 -0.03 8.04
C ASN A 133 -20.96 0.21 9.50
N THR A 134 -21.86 0.88 10.22
CA THR A 134 -21.66 1.23 11.64
C THR A 134 -21.87 0.07 12.60
N ASN A 135 -22.37 -1.07 12.11
CA ASN A 135 -22.62 -2.28 12.90
C ASN A 135 -22.08 -3.50 12.14
N CYS A 136 -20.76 -3.56 11.95
CA CYS A 136 -20.11 -4.62 11.22
C CYS A 136 -20.01 -5.89 12.07
N THR A 137 -20.90 -6.85 11.79
CA THR A 137 -20.91 -8.20 12.34
C THR A 137 -20.56 -9.22 11.26
N SER A 138 -20.40 -10.48 11.64
CA SER A 138 -20.19 -11.59 10.70
C SER A 138 -21.34 -11.77 9.69
N ALA A 139 -22.56 -11.33 10.02
CA ALA A 139 -23.73 -11.40 9.17
C ALA A 139 -23.82 -10.21 8.19
N THR A 140 -23.50 -8.99 8.66
CA THR A 140 -23.70 -7.77 7.86
C THR A 140 -22.52 -7.44 6.94
N ILE A 141 -21.34 -8.00 7.19
CA ILE A 141 -20.15 -7.72 6.38
C ILE A 141 -20.31 -8.15 4.93
N LEU A 142 -21.07 -9.22 4.66
CA LEU A 142 -21.28 -9.74 3.32
C LEU A 142 -22.07 -8.78 2.43
N SER A 143 -23.14 -8.19 2.97
CA SER A 143 -23.93 -7.19 2.24
C SER A 143 -23.08 -5.97 1.89
N THR A 144 -22.25 -5.50 2.83
CA THR A 144 -21.36 -4.36 2.61
C THR A 144 -20.32 -4.65 1.51
N LEU A 145 -19.77 -5.86 1.47
CA LEU A 145 -18.85 -6.24 0.40
C LEU A 145 -19.54 -6.38 -0.95
N ALA A 146 -20.78 -6.87 -0.98
CA ALA A 146 -21.58 -6.92 -2.21
C ALA A 146 -21.93 -5.51 -2.72
N GLU A 147 -22.24 -4.56 -1.84
CA GLU A 147 -22.43 -3.15 -2.19
C GLU A 147 -21.13 -2.54 -2.78
N ALA A 148 -19.96 -2.89 -2.25
CA ALA A 148 -18.68 -2.44 -2.79
C ALA A 148 -18.44 -3.02 -4.20
N GLU A 149 -18.78 -4.29 -4.44
CA GLU A 149 -18.71 -4.86 -5.79
C GLU A 149 -19.71 -4.19 -6.74
N GLN A 150 -20.95 -3.99 -6.31
CA GLN A 150 -21.97 -3.29 -7.08
C GLN A 150 -21.47 -1.89 -7.49
N ALA A 151 -20.92 -1.12 -6.59
CA ALA A 151 -20.42 0.22 -6.88
C ALA A 151 -19.27 0.23 -7.93
N LEU A 152 -18.39 -0.78 -7.94
CA LEU A 152 -17.38 -0.92 -8.99
C LEU A 152 -17.99 -1.33 -10.34
N LEU A 153 -19.03 -2.15 -10.33
CA LEU A 153 -19.75 -2.54 -11.55
C LEU A 153 -20.51 -1.35 -12.15
N GLU A 154 -21.14 -0.53 -11.31
CA GLU A 154 -21.81 0.71 -11.73
C GLU A 154 -20.83 1.78 -12.24
N ALA A 155 -19.55 1.72 -11.81
CA ALA A 155 -18.48 2.55 -12.36
C ALA A 155 -17.92 2.04 -13.71
N ASP A 156 -18.59 1.08 -14.36
CA ASP A 156 -18.17 0.49 -15.64
C ASP A 156 -16.77 -0.14 -15.63
N VAL A 157 -16.32 -0.67 -14.48
CA VAL A 157 -15.02 -1.34 -14.37
C VAL A 157 -15.05 -2.65 -15.18
N PRO A 158 -14.12 -2.87 -16.14
CA PRO A 158 -14.06 -4.10 -16.91
C PRO A 158 -13.94 -5.35 -16.02
N PHE A 159 -14.58 -6.45 -16.42
CA PHE A 159 -14.53 -7.71 -15.65
C PHE A 159 -13.14 -8.34 -15.61
N GLU A 160 -12.28 -8.00 -16.57
CA GLU A 160 -10.89 -8.50 -16.67
C GLU A 160 -9.94 -7.77 -15.73
N GLU A 161 -10.34 -6.60 -15.19
CA GLU A 161 -9.49 -5.82 -14.29
C GLU A 161 -9.43 -6.48 -12.92
N GLU A 162 -8.20 -6.54 -12.38
CA GLU A 162 -7.96 -7.03 -11.02
C GLU A 162 -8.54 -6.06 -9.99
N ARG A 163 -9.39 -6.59 -9.12
CA ARG A 163 -10.04 -5.86 -8.04
C ARG A 163 -9.46 -6.28 -6.71
N PHE A 164 -9.08 -5.32 -5.90
CA PHE A 164 -8.45 -5.55 -4.61
C PHE A 164 -9.33 -5.04 -3.48
N LEU A 165 -9.43 -5.83 -2.43
CA LEU A 165 -10.06 -5.44 -1.17
C LEU A 165 -9.00 -5.52 -0.07
N VAL A 166 -8.63 -4.38 0.49
CA VAL A 166 -7.68 -4.33 1.61
C VAL A 166 -8.45 -4.03 2.89
N ILE A 167 -8.36 -4.96 3.84
CA ILE A 167 -9.09 -4.92 5.11
C ILE A 167 -8.15 -5.00 6.31
N SER A 168 -8.63 -4.56 7.47
CA SER A 168 -7.91 -4.71 8.71
C SER A 168 -8.02 -6.14 9.27
N PRO A 169 -7.10 -6.59 10.14
CA PRO A 169 -7.19 -7.91 10.78
C PRO A 169 -8.47 -8.11 11.60
N ALA A 170 -8.99 -7.05 12.24
CA ALA A 170 -10.25 -7.14 12.99
C ALA A 170 -11.43 -7.47 12.07
N ILE A 171 -11.50 -6.81 10.92
CA ILE A 171 -12.54 -7.06 9.91
C ILE A 171 -12.38 -8.44 9.27
N TYR A 172 -11.13 -8.86 9.02
CA TYR A 172 -10.85 -10.22 8.54
C TYR A 172 -11.39 -11.30 9.49
N THR A 173 -11.27 -11.10 10.81
CA THR A 173 -11.83 -12.03 11.79
C THR A 173 -13.35 -12.15 11.65
N LYS A 174 -14.06 -11.04 11.38
CA LYS A 174 -15.52 -11.07 11.12
C LYS A 174 -15.86 -11.87 9.86
N LEU A 175 -15.06 -11.76 8.80
CA LEU A 175 -15.22 -12.55 7.59
C LEU A 175 -15.05 -14.06 7.86
N VAL A 176 -14.06 -14.43 8.65
CA VAL A 176 -13.81 -15.83 9.04
C VAL A 176 -14.98 -16.37 9.89
N LEU A 177 -15.47 -15.60 10.84
CA LEU A 177 -16.63 -15.98 11.68
C LEU A 177 -17.91 -16.12 10.86
N GLY A 178 -18.08 -15.33 9.80
CA GLY A 178 -19.16 -15.46 8.82
C GLY A 178 -19.08 -16.71 7.96
N LYS A 179 -18.12 -17.61 8.21
CA LYS A 179 -17.89 -18.86 7.47
C LYS A 179 -17.74 -18.67 5.95
N ILE A 180 -17.13 -17.56 5.57
CA ILE A 180 -16.89 -17.25 4.16
C ILE A 180 -15.82 -18.18 3.62
N VAL A 181 -16.15 -18.91 2.57
CA VAL A 181 -15.21 -19.76 1.85
C VAL A 181 -14.48 -18.89 0.83
N PHE A 182 -13.21 -18.61 1.10
CA PHE A 182 -12.34 -17.97 0.12
C PHE A 182 -11.94 -18.97 -0.97
N GLN A 183 -12.06 -18.57 -2.22
CA GLN A 183 -11.42 -19.33 -3.29
C GLN A 183 -9.90 -19.14 -3.17
N GLN A 184 -9.20 -20.23 -2.92
CA GLN A 184 -7.74 -20.23 -2.81
C GLN A 184 -7.16 -20.16 -4.24
N GLY A 185 -6.67 -18.99 -4.62
CA GLY A 185 -5.74 -18.85 -5.74
C GLY A 185 -4.31 -19.23 -5.31
N ASN A 186 -3.38 -19.33 -6.26
CA ASN A 186 -1.95 -19.52 -5.96
C ASN A 186 -1.42 -18.33 -5.16
N ALA A 187 -1.25 -18.51 -3.86
CA ALA A 187 -0.77 -17.48 -2.94
C ALA A 187 0.59 -16.89 -3.36
N ASP A 188 1.43 -17.67 -4.04
CA ASP A 188 2.73 -17.24 -4.54
C ASP A 188 2.64 -16.16 -5.64
N VAL A 189 1.53 -16.11 -6.37
CA VAL A 189 1.31 -15.14 -7.45
C VAL A 189 0.82 -13.80 -6.90
N PHE A 190 0.02 -13.81 -5.83
CA PHE A 190 -0.66 -12.62 -5.31
C PHE A 190 0.13 -11.86 -4.24
N GLY A 191 1.19 -12.43 -3.71
CA GLY A 191 2.09 -11.76 -2.78
C GLY A 191 1.63 -11.72 -1.33
N LYS A 192 2.32 -10.91 -0.53
CA LYS A 192 2.13 -10.84 0.91
C LYS A 192 0.79 -10.25 1.30
N GLY A 193 0.16 -10.80 2.32
CA GLY A 193 -1.12 -10.34 2.86
C GLY A 193 -2.36 -10.90 2.15
N PHE A 194 -2.20 -11.58 1.01
CA PHE A 194 -3.31 -12.23 0.30
C PHE A 194 -3.91 -13.36 1.13
N LYS A 195 -5.24 -13.42 1.19
CA LYS A 195 -6.00 -14.43 1.95
C LYS A 195 -6.90 -15.31 1.08
N GLY A 196 -7.11 -14.92 -0.15
CA GLY A 196 -8.00 -15.59 -1.09
C GLY A 196 -8.83 -14.59 -1.87
N SER A 197 -9.64 -15.06 -2.80
CA SER A 197 -10.59 -14.24 -3.55
C SER A 197 -12.02 -14.48 -3.08
N TYR A 198 -12.79 -13.41 -3.04
CA TYR A 198 -14.20 -13.39 -2.70
C TYR A 198 -14.93 -12.31 -3.51
N LEU A 199 -16.06 -12.61 -4.13
CA LEU A 199 -16.83 -11.67 -4.96
C LEU A 199 -15.93 -10.91 -5.96
N ASN A 200 -15.12 -11.62 -6.74
CA ASN A 200 -14.15 -11.06 -7.69
C ASN A 200 -13.07 -10.14 -7.08
N PHE A 201 -13.02 -9.97 -5.75
CA PHE A 201 -11.95 -9.28 -5.06
C PHE A 201 -10.83 -10.22 -4.64
N GLY A 202 -9.58 -9.84 -4.90
CA GLY A 202 -8.44 -10.35 -4.17
C GLY A 202 -8.43 -9.73 -2.78
N VAL A 203 -8.64 -10.53 -1.73
CA VAL A 203 -8.71 -10.05 -0.34
C VAL A 203 -7.33 -10.01 0.29
N TYR A 204 -6.94 -8.84 0.76
CA TYR A 204 -5.67 -8.59 1.42
C TYR A 204 -5.89 -8.06 2.83
N VAL A 205 -5.02 -8.48 3.75
CA VAL A 205 -5.06 -8.02 5.14
C VAL A 205 -3.84 -7.16 5.43
N SER A 206 -4.07 -5.93 5.89
CA SER A 206 -3.01 -5.01 6.26
C SER A 206 -3.31 -4.28 7.57
N ASN A 207 -2.26 -4.10 8.38
CA ASN A 207 -2.31 -3.24 9.56
C ASN A 207 -2.07 -1.76 9.25
N SER A 208 -1.72 -1.43 8.00
CA SER A 208 -1.48 -0.05 7.55
C SER A 208 -2.76 0.73 7.28
N ILE A 209 -3.92 0.05 7.34
CA ILE A 209 -5.24 0.68 7.19
C ILE A 209 -5.43 1.77 8.24
N LYS A 210 -5.83 2.95 7.78
CA LYS A 210 -6.13 4.08 8.66
C LYS A 210 -7.39 3.80 9.47
N ARG A 211 -7.40 4.31 10.70
CA ARG A 211 -8.53 4.18 11.64
C ARG A 211 -8.85 5.53 12.26
N THR A 212 -10.13 5.78 12.46
CA THR A 212 -10.62 6.93 13.22
C THR A 212 -11.51 6.41 14.34
N GLY A 213 -10.98 6.35 15.57
CA GLY A 213 -11.62 5.65 16.67
C GLY A 213 -11.79 4.16 16.33
N ASP A 214 -13.04 3.69 16.35
CA ASP A 214 -13.40 2.30 16.07
C ASP A 214 -13.71 2.04 14.59
N VAL A 215 -13.68 3.09 13.76
CA VAL A 215 -13.94 2.98 12.32
C VAL A 215 -12.67 2.60 11.58
N HIS A 216 -12.71 1.49 10.84
CA HIS A 216 -11.65 1.03 9.96
C HIS A 216 -11.93 1.48 8.52
N HIS A 217 -11.05 2.30 7.95
CA HIS A 217 -11.17 2.80 6.59
C HIS A 217 -10.59 1.78 5.59
N CYS A 218 -11.33 0.70 5.36
CA CYS A 218 -10.97 -0.31 4.37
C CYS A 218 -11.11 0.26 2.95
N MET A 219 -10.39 -0.33 2.00
CA MET A 219 -10.38 0.16 0.63
C MET A 219 -10.64 -0.98 -0.35
N ALA A 220 -11.58 -0.75 -1.28
CA ALA A 220 -11.80 -1.59 -2.43
C ALA A 220 -11.45 -0.79 -3.69
N PHE A 221 -10.56 -1.31 -4.54
CA PHE A 221 -10.06 -0.55 -5.69
C PHE A 221 -9.49 -1.47 -6.78
N THR A 222 -9.37 -0.91 -7.98
CA THR A 222 -8.67 -1.54 -9.10
C THR A 222 -7.19 -1.13 -9.11
N ARG A 223 -6.34 -1.92 -9.80
CA ARG A 223 -4.92 -1.57 -9.95
C ARG A 223 -4.70 -0.19 -10.55
N GLN A 224 -5.59 0.23 -11.45
CA GLN A 224 -5.49 1.49 -12.17
C GLN A 224 -6.04 2.70 -11.39
N ALA A 225 -6.68 2.48 -10.25
CA ALA A 225 -7.24 3.56 -9.45
C ALA A 225 -6.18 4.48 -8.83
N ILE A 226 -5.05 3.90 -8.38
CA ILE A 226 -3.99 4.62 -7.66
C ILE A 226 -2.68 4.46 -8.42
N ALA A 227 -2.07 5.57 -8.81
CA ALA A 227 -0.70 5.59 -9.35
C ALA A 227 0.32 5.89 -8.27
N LEU A 228 1.44 5.18 -8.33
CA LEU A 228 2.59 5.36 -7.46
C LEU A 228 3.85 5.53 -8.30
N ALA A 229 4.62 6.58 -8.03
CA ALA A 229 5.93 6.81 -8.61
C ALA A 229 7.00 6.86 -7.51
N GLU A 230 8.08 6.11 -7.71
CA GLU A 230 9.24 6.13 -6.82
C GLU A 230 10.44 6.65 -7.62
N GLN A 231 11.00 7.78 -7.23
CA GLN A 231 12.19 8.35 -7.86
C GLN A 231 13.45 7.71 -7.28
N ILE A 232 13.57 7.67 -5.95
CA ILE A 232 14.67 7.03 -5.25
C ILE A 232 14.08 5.91 -4.41
N PRO A 233 14.28 4.65 -4.81
CA PRO A 233 13.75 3.53 -4.04
C PRO A 233 14.53 3.34 -2.74
N ALA A 234 13.88 2.84 -1.70
CA ALA A 234 14.48 2.52 -0.41
C ALA A 234 15.61 1.45 -0.46
N SER A 235 15.93 0.95 -1.66
CA SER A 235 17.03 0.01 -1.88
C SER A 235 18.41 0.69 -1.99
N MET A 236 18.45 1.98 -2.34
CA MET A 236 19.69 2.75 -2.44
C MET A 236 20.21 3.12 -1.06
N ILE A 237 21.35 2.56 -0.69
CA ILE A 237 21.99 2.75 0.61
C ILE A 237 23.34 3.37 0.40
N GLU A 238 23.60 4.49 1.05
CA GLU A 238 24.91 5.10 1.12
C GLU A 238 25.56 4.81 2.48
N ARG A 239 26.74 4.21 2.46
CA ARG A 239 27.56 3.98 3.65
C ARG A 239 28.56 5.11 3.80
N TYR A 240 28.74 5.60 5.01
CA TYR A 240 29.71 6.62 5.32
C TYR A 240 30.30 6.45 6.73
N LYS A 241 31.39 7.12 7.00
CA LYS A 241 32.03 7.17 8.32
C LYS A 241 31.82 8.56 8.89
N PRO A 242 31.11 8.71 10.01
CA PRO A 242 30.99 9.99 10.69
C PRO A 242 32.35 10.52 11.11
N GLU A 243 32.57 11.85 11.00
CA GLU A 243 33.85 12.45 11.33
C GLU A 243 34.10 12.52 12.85
N LYS A 244 33.03 12.53 13.65
CA LYS A 244 33.09 12.75 15.11
C LYS A 244 33.07 11.47 15.94
N THR A 245 32.79 10.32 15.33
CA THR A 245 32.63 9.04 16.05
C THR A 245 33.38 7.92 15.33
N PHE A 246 33.78 6.89 16.06
CA PHE A 246 34.38 5.68 15.51
C PHE A 246 33.27 4.68 15.12
N ALA A 247 32.28 5.13 14.34
CA ALA A 247 31.15 4.34 13.91
C ALA A 247 31.17 4.10 12.39
N ASP A 248 30.49 3.07 11.96
CA ASP A 248 30.10 2.88 10.57
C ASP A 248 28.62 3.28 10.46
N ALA A 249 28.30 4.26 9.62
CA ALA A 249 26.94 4.73 9.43
C ALA A 249 26.41 4.45 8.03
N PHE A 250 25.08 4.39 7.90
CA PHE A 250 24.42 4.36 6.63
C PHE A 250 23.22 5.30 6.60
N LYS A 251 22.95 5.84 5.43
CA LYS A 251 21.76 6.62 5.17
C LYS A 251 21.01 6.04 3.98
N VAL A 252 19.69 6.10 4.05
CA VAL A 252 18.78 5.68 3.00
C VAL A 252 17.81 6.81 2.78
N LEU A 253 17.65 7.22 1.54
CA LEU A 253 16.62 8.19 1.12
C LEU A 253 15.58 7.48 0.29
N HIS A 254 14.30 7.72 0.58
CA HIS A 254 13.17 7.23 -0.21
C HIS A 254 12.35 8.43 -0.68
N LEU A 255 12.30 8.61 -2.00
CA LEU A 255 11.60 9.70 -2.65
C LEU A 255 10.48 9.13 -3.50
N TYR A 256 9.24 9.53 -3.20
CA TYR A 256 8.06 8.99 -3.85
C TYR A 256 6.90 9.98 -3.90
N GLY A 257 5.94 9.69 -4.73
CA GLY A 257 4.67 10.40 -4.83
C GLY A 257 3.59 9.48 -5.36
N GLY A 258 2.35 9.83 -5.11
CA GLY A 258 1.20 9.07 -5.59
C GLY A 258 -0.02 9.97 -5.77
N THR A 259 -0.93 9.52 -6.59
CA THR A 259 -2.21 10.19 -6.81
C THR A 259 -3.29 9.17 -7.15
N VAL A 260 -4.54 9.51 -6.85
CA VAL A 260 -5.69 8.74 -7.31
C VAL A 260 -6.04 9.19 -8.72
N ILE A 261 -5.84 8.29 -9.70
CA ILE A 261 -6.12 8.57 -11.12
C ILE A 261 -7.62 8.46 -11.41
N ARG A 262 -8.25 7.43 -10.85
CA ARG A 262 -9.67 7.12 -11.09
C ARG A 262 -10.42 7.02 -9.77
N PRO A 263 -10.93 8.15 -9.23
CA PRO A 263 -11.66 8.14 -7.96
C PRO A 263 -12.89 7.23 -7.97
N ALA A 264 -13.58 7.09 -9.10
CA ALA A 264 -14.73 6.20 -9.24
C ALA A 264 -14.40 4.70 -9.04
N GLU A 265 -13.14 4.31 -9.32
CA GLU A 265 -12.65 2.95 -9.14
C GLU A 265 -12.01 2.70 -7.76
N LEU A 266 -12.05 3.70 -6.89
CA LEU A 266 -11.61 3.62 -5.50
C LEU A 266 -12.81 3.82 -4.58
N ILE A 267 -13.14 2.79 -3.81
CA ILE A 267 -14.24 2.80 -2.86
C ILE A 267 -13.66 2.73 -1.45
N ARG A 268 -14.08 3.66 -0.62
CA ARG A 268 -13.81 3.64 0.81
C ARG A 268 -14.91 2.84 1.50
N VAL A 269 -14.53 1.84 2.27
CA VAL A 269 -15.45 1.01 3.04
C VAL A 269 -15.18 1.23 4.53
N ASP A 270 -16.01 2.02 5.15
CA ASP A 270 -15.91 2.36 6.56
C ASP A 270 -16.66 1.35 7.42
N LEU A 271 -15.90 0.60 8.20
CA LEU A 271 -16.41 -0.51 8.99
C LEU A 271 -16.14 -0.28 10.47
N THR A 272 -17.22 -0.14 11.25
CA THR A 272 -17.15 -0.10 12.72
C THR A 272 -17.39 -1.49 13.27
N THR A 273 -16.42 -2.04 14.00
CA THR A 273 -16.58 -3.38 14.58
C THR A 273 -17.62 -3.38 15.70
N ALA A 274 -18.62 -4.22 15.57
CA ALA A 274 -19.62 -4.46 16.62
C ALA A 274 -19.37 -5.78 17.33
N GLU A 275 -19.92 -5.94 18.53
CA GLU A 275 -19.92 -7.21 19.24
C GLU A 275 -20.77 -8.25 18.48
N GLU A 276 -20.28 -9.48 18.43
CA GLU A 276 -21.03 -10.59 17.85
C GLU A 276 -22.20 -10.92 18.78
N THR A 277 -23.41 -10.82 18.28
CA THR A 277 -24.56 -11.38 19.00
C THR A 277 -24.41 -12.90 18.98
N ALA A 278 -24.32 -13.54 20.13
CA ALA A 278 -24.28 -14.98 20.25
C ALA A 278 -25.51 -15.60 19.55
N ILE A 279 -25.28 -16.41 18.52
CA ILE A 279 -26.31 -17.17 17.82
C ILE A 279 -26.60 -18.45 18.61
#